data_43eef3c61b03f46b2b4268d01b16f867
#
_entry.id   43eef3c61b03f46b2b4268d01b16f867
#
_cell.length_a   1.000
_cell.length_b   1.000
_cell.length_c   1.000
_cell.angle_alpha   90.00
_cell.angle_beta   90.00
_cell.angle_gamma   90.00
#
_symmetry.space_group_name_H-M   'P 1'
#
loop_
_entity.id
_entity.type
_entity.pdbx_description
1 polymer ?
#
loop_
_entity_poly.entity_id
_entity_poly.type
_entity_poly.pdbx_seq_one_letter_code
_entity_poly.pdbx_strand_id
1 'polypeptide(L)'
;MQIKELKSKDLQKEFEITIPSKDISQKLNNKLLEISQTSEVEGFRKGKVPIDILKQKFGESALGQILDDVIRVSSNEIISKNNLKLAMKPKVDVKKFGEDKGLEYVMSLE
;
A
#
# COMPACT_ATOMS: atom_id res chain seq x y z
N MET A 1 -1.43 -10.72 -1.25
CA MET A 1 -0.37 -10.04 -2.03
C MET A 1 0.37 -11.07 -2.86
N GLN A 2 0.48 -10.82 -4.14
CA GLN A 2 1.23 -11.67 -5.06
C GLN A 2 2.48 -10.95 -5.52
N ILE A 3 3.61 -11.63 -5.47
CA ILE A 3 4.91 -11.10 -5.88
C ILE A 3 5.44 -12.01 -6.99
N LYS A 4 5.70 -11.41 -8.14
CA LYS A 4 6.22 -12.14 -9.30
C LYS A 4 7.55 -11.55 -9.72
N GLU A 5 8.57 -12.37 -9.83
CA GLU A 5 9.87 -11.93 -10.34
C GLU A 5 9.80 -11.82 -11.86
N LEU A 6 9.98 -10.61 -12.40
CA LEU A 6 9.93 -10.37 -13.84
C LEU A 6 11.29 -10.53 -14.49
N LYS A 7 12.35 -10.13 -13.78
CA LYS A 7 13.67 -10.08 -14.38
C LYS A 7 14.73 -10.31 -13.31
N SER A 8 15.67 -11.18 -13.59
CA SER A 8 16.84 -11.39 -12.74
C SER A 8 18.04 -11.53 -13.63
N LYS A 9 18.89 -10.51 -13.68
CA LYS A 9 20.10 -10.50 -14.50
C LYS A 9 21.19 -9.73 -13.77
N ASP A 10 22.29 -10.42 -13.45
CA ASP A 10 23.44 -9.85 -12.75
C ASP A 10 22.98 -9.12 -11.47
N LEU A 11 23.10 -7.79 -11.45
CA LEU A 11 22.76 -6.96 -10.29
C LEU A 11 21.36 -6.36 -10.39
N GLN A 12 20.62 -6.67 -11.47
CA GLN A 12 19.29 -6.11 -11.69
C GLN A 12 18.22 -7.14 -11.42
N LYS A 13 17.22 -6.78 -10.62
CA LYS A 13 16.06 -7.62 -10.36
C LYS A 13 14.80 -6.78 -10.42
N GLU A 14 13.78 -7.31 -11.09
CA GLU A 14 12.48 -6.67 -11.17
C GLU A 14 11.41 -7.60 -10.64
N PHE A 15 10.51 -7.04 -9.83
CA PHE A 15 9.40 -7.78 -9.23
C PHE A 15 8.11 -7.05 -9.53
N GLU A 16 7.09 -7.80 -9.90
CA GLU A 16 5.74 -7.28 -10.03
C GLU A 16 4.94 -7.67 -8.82
N ILE A 17 4.39 -6.69 -8.12
CA ILE A 17 3.60 -6.91 -6.92
C ILE A 17 2.16 -6.53 -7.22
N THR A 18 1.25 -7.47 -6.95
CA THR A 18 -0.17 -7.29 -7.20
C THR A 18 -0.94 -7.51 -5.90
N ILE A 19 -1.79 -6.56 -5.54
CA ILE A 19 -2.67 -6.65 -4.38
C ILE A 19 -4.11 -6.49 -4.86
N PRO A 20 -4.98 -7.46 -4.58
CA PRO A 20 -6.38 -7.37 -5.02
C PRO A 20 -7.10 -6.18 -4.43
N SER A 21 -8.10 -5.67 -5.15
CA SER A 21 -8.93 -4.55 -4.68
C SER A 21 -9.59 -4.86 -3.34
N LYS A 22 -9.95 -6.11 -3.09
CA LYS A 22 -10.54 -6.54 -1.84
C LYS A 22 -9.61 -6.25 -0.65
N ASP A 23 -8.33 -6.53 -0.79
CA ASP A 23 -7.35 -6.29 0.26
C ASP A 23 -7.12 -4.79 0.48
N ILE A 24 -7.09 -4.01 -0.60
CA ILE A 24 -6.95 -2.56 -0.51
C ILE A 24 -8.16 -1.96 0.18
N SER A 25 -9.37 -2.41 -0.18
CA SER A 25 -10.60 -1.93 0.43
C SER A 25 -10.64 -2.24 1.92
N GLN A 26 -10.22 -3.44 2.31
CA GLN A 26 -10.16 -3.84 3.72
C GLN A 26 -9.17 -3.00 4.51
N LYS A 27 -7.99 -2.76 3.95
CA LYS A 27 -6.98 -1.92 4.58
C LYS A 27 -7.48 -0.48 4.72
N LEU A 28 -8.17 0.03 3.71
CA LEU A 28 -8.75 1.36 3.74
C LEU A 28 -9.79 1.48 4.85
N ASN A 29 -10.71 0.52 4.95
CA ASN A 29 -11.74 0.53 5.99
C ASN A 29 -11.11 0.49 7.38
N ASN A 30 -10.12 -0.36 7.59
CA ASN A 30 -9.40 -0.46 8.86
C ASN A 30 -8.71 0.86 9.22
N LYS A 31 -8.07 1.50 8.23
CA LYS A 31 -7.39 2.78 8.42
C LYS A 31 -8.39 3.89 8.78
N LEU A 32 -9.52 3.92 8.10
CA LEU A 32 -10.56 4.92 8.38
C LEU A 32 -11.16 4.73 9.77
N LEU A 33 -11.39 3.49 10.20
CA LEU A 33 -11.87 3.23 11.56
C LEU A 33 -10.85 3.71 12.60
N GLU A 34 -9.58 3.49 12.36
CA GLU A 34 -8.52 3.95 13.23
C GLU A 34 -8.51 5.49 13.30
N ILE A 35 -8.65 6.16 12.17
CA ILE A 35 -8.72 7.61 12.10
C ILE A 35 -9.96 8.12 12.88
N SER A 36 -11.09 7.42 12.77
CA SER A 36 -12.32 7.84 13.44
C SER A 36 -12.19 7.86 14.95
N GLN A 37 -11.32 6.99 15.51
CA GLN A 37 -11.10 6.92 16.95
C GLN A 37 -10.20 8.03 17.48
N THR A 38 -9.37 8.60 16.61
CA THR A 38 -8.37 9.59 17.02
C THR A 38 -8.65 11.00 16.51
N SER A 39 -9.50 11.15 15.49
CA SER A 39 -9.79 12.44 14.86
C SER A 39 -11.21 12.89 15.17
N GLU A 40 -11.37 14.20 15.35
CA GLU A 40 -12.69 14.80 15.53
C GLU A 40 -13.16 15.36 14.19
N VAL A 41 -14.40 15.07 13.85
CA VAL A 41 -15.08 15.62 12.69
C VAL A 41 -16.25 16.47 13.18
N GLU A 42 -16.34 17.70 12.68
CA GLU A 42 -17.41 18.61 13.07
C GLU A 42 -18.78 17.97 12.89
N GLY A 43 -19.58 18.03 13.92
CA GLY A 43 -20.93 17.44 13.92
C GLY A 43 -20.99 15.98 14.34
N PHE A 44 -19.85 15.34 14.61
CA PHE A 44 -19.79 13.92 14.99
C PHE A 44 -18.87 13.73 16.20
N ARG A 45 -19.20 12.74 17.02
CA ARG A 45 -18.34 12.33 18.13
C ARG A 45 -17.26 11.40 17.63
N LYS A 46 -16.13 11.35 18.34
CA LYS A 46 -15.07 10.38 18.05
C LYS A 46 -15.63 8.97 18.04
N GLY A 47 -15.28 8.19 17.02
CA GLY A 47 -15.76 6.82 16.88
C GLY A 47 -17.17 6.69 16.34
N LYS A 48 -17.88 7.79 16.11
CA LYS A 48 -19.26 7.80 15.62
C LYS A 48 -19.40 8.40 14.22
N VAL A 49 -18.31 8.69 13.55
CA VAL A 49 -18.34 9.25 12.20
C VAL A 49 -18.67 8.14 11.20
N PRO A 50 -19.69 8.32 10.33
CA PRO A 50 -19.98 7.33 9.31
C PRO A 50 -18.79 7.13 8.36
N ILE A 51 -18.61 5.90 7.87
CA ILE A 51 -17.48 5.56 7.01
C ILE A 51 -17.46 6.39 5.72
N ASP A 52 -18.65 6.70 5.18
CA ASP A 52 -18.74 7.51 3.96
C ASP A 52 -18.17 8.92 4.17
N ILE A 53 -18.42 9.51 5.33
CA ILE A 53 -17.88 10.83 5.67
C ILE A 53 -16.37 10.74 5.84
N LEU A 54 -15.88 9.67 6.47
CA LEU A 54 -14.45 9.44 6.63
C LEU A 54 -13.77 9.29 5.27
N LYS A 55 -14.37 8.58 4.34
CA LYS A 55 -13.84 8.43 2.99
C LYS A 55 -13.74 9.76 2.26
N GLN A 56 -14.74 10.61 2.40
CA GLN A 56 -14.73 11.93 1.76
C GLN A 56 -13.62 12.82 2.31
N LYS A 57 -13.41 12.80 3.62
CA LYS A 57 -12.45 13.69 4.27
C LYS A 57 -11.03 13.13 4.30
N PHE A 58 -10.87 11.84 4.52
CA PHE A 58 -9.58 11.22 4.78
C PHE A 58 -9.22 10.11 3.80
N GLY A 59 -10.11 9.75 2.87
CA GLY A 59 -9.90 8.61 1.99
C GLY A 59 -8.64 8.72 1.17
N GLU A 60 -8.38 9.88 0.57
CA GLU A 60 -7.21 10.10 -0.26
C GLU A 60 -5.92 10.00 0.56
N SER A 61 -5.90 10.62 1.74
CA SER A 61 -4.75 10.53 2.65
C SER A 61 -4.53 9.11 3.14
N ALA A 62 -5.61 8.40 3.47
CA ALA A 62 -5.54 7.03 3.93
C ALA A 62 -5.00 6.10 2.85
N LEU A 63 -5.46 6.28 1.60
CA LEU A 63 -4.94 5.51 0.47
C LEU A 63 -3.45 5.75 0.24
N GLY A 64 -3.01 7.00 0.37
CA GLY A 64 -1.58 7.34 0.26
C GLY A 64 -0.75 6.65 1.32
N GLN A 65 -1.21 6.62 2.56
CA GLN A 65 -0.53 5.92 3.64
C GLN A 65 -0.49 4.40 3.42
N ILE A 66 -1.59 3.84 2.93
CA ILE A 66 -1.65 2.41 2.60
C ILE A 66 -0.64 2.07 1.52
N LEU A 67 -0.56 2.89 0.49
CA LEU A 67 0.40 2.69 -0.60
C LEU A 67 1.83 2.67 -0.06
N ASP A 68 2.20 3.65 0.76
CA ASP A 68 3.52 3.72 1.36
C ASP A 68 3.82 2.50 2.23
N ASP A 69 2.88 2.11 3.08
CA ASP A 69 3.03 0.96 3.97
C ASP A 69 3.21 -0.34 3.17
N VAL A 70 2.40 -0.54 2.13
CA VAL A 70 2.46 -1.74 1.30
C VAL A 70 3.80 -1.82 0.56
N ILE A 71 4.25 -0.71 0.00
CA ILE A 71 5.53 -0.66 -0.70
C ILE A 71 6.66 -1.00 0.27
N ARG A 72 6.64 -0.43 1.47
CA ARG A 72 7.67 -0.69 2.48
C ARG A 72 7.68 -2.16 2.91
N VAL A 73 6.52 -2.70 3.24
CA VAL A 73 6.39 -4.11 3.66
C VAL A 73 6.79 -5.05 2.55
N SER A 74 6.32 -4.81 1.32
CA SER A 74 6.67 -5.63 0.16
C SER A 74 8.15 -5.60 -0.14
N SER A 75 8.75 -4.41 -0.07
CA SER A 75 10.19 -4.24 -0.31
C SER A 75 11.01 -5.04 0.70
N ASN A 76 10.66 -4.94 1.99
CA ASN A 76 11.34 -5.66 3.05
C ASN A 76 11.19 -7.17 2.88
N GLU A 77 10.02 -7.63 2.50
CA GLU A 77 9.74 -9.05 2.27
C GLU A 77 10.58 -9.60 1.10
N ILE A 78 10.63 -8.86 0.00
CA ILE A 78 11.42 -9.26 -1.17
C ILE A 78 12.91 -9.33 -0.82
N ILE A 79 13.42 -8.31 -0.15
CA ILE A 79 14.83 -8.25 0.26
C ILE A 79 15.16 -9.41 1.18
N SER A 80 14.30 -9.70 2.15
CA SER A 80 14.50 -10.78 3.11
C SER A 80 14.47 -12.16 2.46
N LYS A 81 13.46 -12.42 1.61
CA LYS A 81 13.28 -13.73 0.97
C LYS A 81 14.36 -14.06 -0.04
N ASN A 82 14.90 -13.05 -0.70
CA ASN A 82 15.87 -13.26 -1.77
C ASN A 82 17.32 -12.99 -1.33
N ASN A 83 17.54 -12.76 -0.06
CA ASN A 83 18.87 -12.43 0.49
C ASN A 83 19.54 -11.28 -0.24
N LEU A 84 18.77 -10.28 -0.60
CA LEU A 84 19.27 -9.12 -1.31
C LEU A 84 20.00 -8.19 -0.35
N LYS A 85 21.01 -7.47 -0.87
CA LYS A 85 21.78 -6.53 -0.06
C LYS A 85 20.98 -5.26 0.18
N LEU A 86 21.05 -4.74 1.40
CA LEU A 86 20.36 -3.50 1.79
C LEU A 86 20.86 -2.28 1.01
N ALA A 87 22.04 -2.38 0.41
CA ALA A 87 22.61 -1.29 -0.38
C ALA A 87 21.92 -1.10 -1.74
N MET A 88 21.09 -2.03 -2.15
CA MET A 88 20.35 -1.92 -3.42
C MET A 88 19.27 -0.83 -3.30
N LYS A 89 19.19 0.01 -4.33
CA LYS A 89 18.21 1.09 -4.35
C LYS A 89 16.96 0.62 -5.08
N PRO A 90 15.81 0.60 -4.41
CA PRO A 90 14.57 0.21 -5.08
C PRO A 90 14.00 1.37 -5.90
N LYS A 91 13.53 1.05 -7.09
CA LYS A 91 12.72 1.95 -7.90
C LYS A 91 11.32 1.36 -7.98
N VAL A 92 10.32 2.18 -7.69
CA VAL A 92 8.93 1.75 -7.69
C VAL A 92 8.19 2.47 -8.81
N ASP A 93 7.51 1.70 -9.66
CA ASP A 93 6.69 2.23 -10.73
C ASP A 93 5.26 1.70 -10.55
N VAL A 94 4.38 2.55 -10.06
CA VAL A 94 2.98 2.17 -9.80
C VAL A 94 2.21 2.15 -11.10
N LYS A 95 1.62 1.01 -11.44
CA LYS A 95 0.83 0.85 -12.66
C LYS A 95 -0.65 1.09 -12.41
N LYS A 96 -1.17 0.60 -11.29
CA LYS A 96 -2.57 0.78 -10.89
C LYS A 96 -2.65 0.96 -9.38
N PHE A 97 -3.50 1.87 -8.94
CA PHE A 97 -3.79 2.01 -7.52
C PHE A 97 -5.15 2.65 -7.31
N GLY A 98 -5.96 2.03 -6.47
CA GLY A 98 -7.25 2.55 -6.09
C GLY A 98 -8.03 1.53 -5.29
N GLU A 99 -9.06 1.98 -4.59
CA GLU A 99 -9.93 1.10 -3.81
C GLU A 99 -10.58 0.03 -4.67
N ASP A 100 -11.02 0.41 -5.87
CA ASP A 100 -11.71 -0.49 -6.80
C ASP A 100 -10.76 -1.27 -7.70
N LYS A 101 -9.53 -0.81 -7.84
CA LYS A 101 -8.56 -1.36 -8.79
C LYS A 101 -7.49 -2.22 -8.14
N GLY A 102 -7.37 -2.12 -6.82
CA GLY A 102 -6.27 -2.74 -6.11
C GLY A 102 -4.97 -1.99 -6.30
N LEU A 103 -3.86 -2.66 -6.11
CA LEU A 103 -2.54 -2.09 -6.31
C LEU A 103 -1.72 -3.00 -7.20
N GLU A 104 -1.12 -2.44 -8.23
CA GLU A 104 -0.19 -3.14 -9.10
C GLU A 104 1.00 -2.24 -9.35
N TYR A 105 2.18 -2.69 -8.94
CA TYR A 105 3.40 -1.93 -9.15
C TYR A 105 4.58 -2.85 -9.45
N VAL A 106 5.59 -2.28 -10.09
CA VAL A 106 6.83 -2.97 -10.41
C VAL A 106 7.94 -2.34 -9.56
N MET A 107 8.68 -3.18 -8.87
CA MET A 107 9.84 -2.74 -8.10
C MET A 107 11.10 -3.25 -8.79
N SER A 108 12.01 -2.33 -9.09
CA SER A 108 13.30 -2.65 -9.69
C SER A 108 14.39 -2.42 -8.65
N LEU A 109 15.28 -3.39 -8.52
CA LEU A 109 16.42 -3.32 -7.61
C LEU A 109 17.73 -3.40 -8.40
N GLU A 110 18.63 -2.51 -8.11
CA GLU A 110 19.96 -2.49 -8.72
C GLU A 110 21.06 -2.57 -7.65
#